data_faefd75d102d2fb6715b96147d4e2b56
#
_entry.id   faefd75d102d2fb6715b96147d4e2b56
#
_cell.length_a   1.000
_cell.length_b   1.000
_cell.length_c   1.000
_cell.angle_alpha   90.00
_cell.angle_beta   90.00
_cell.angle_gamma   90.00
#
_symmetry.space_group_name_H-M   'P 1'
#
loop_
_entity.id
_entity.type
_entity.pdbx_description
1 polymer ?
#
loop_
_entity_poly.entity_id
_entity_poly.type
_entity_poly.pdbx_seq_one_letter_code
_entity_poly.pdbx_strand_id
1 'polypeptide(L)'
;MNSADNIHLLQTQWNIQGHSYAKEINAQLAFVEEHGLHNWTGEEPADNRNELALEVLSLLKKANREGTIDTFRASYPPAHAPFTNIIQEQGQNIENLCYINENTIAFVIGSAYEKRRAYVLTNRNIEKLADSIQAIGRSHQNNIYAIAKTNSITTHQNWGGRKIAEFKLPPVVPLPISQLIPFNDGLSVLLISSEGIYLLTTSGHSMIHPVPDPEDKDWSSYIDMEHAALSYDNNFIAVGDQTSAHRILNRAGNHIATIDPQSSYPHYALFSKNGQQVLLNSCHLYTGATISVPTTGITDNKIGIDRHTVIDNNCRVYAAVATSEQYIFGDAAGHIQAFDKEGKKCWHYFVGSTITSMTLSEDEKTLWVASCSGMIHKLKLNEGQRDNHTIGNGNHYEEFRVIFWKNEPQPLVW
;
A
#
# COMPACT_ATOMS: atom_id res chain seq x y z
N MET A 1 3.06 -3.36 46.19
CA MET A 1 3.53 -4.29 45.16
C MET A 1 4.91 -3.84 44.72
N ASN A 2 5.84 -4.76 44.55
CA ASN A 2 7.19 -4.43 44.09
C ASN A 2 7.13 -4.06 42.58
N SER A 3 8.00 -3.19 42.07
CA SER A 3 8.01 -2.77 40.66
C SER A 3 8.08 -3.95 39.68
N ALA A 4 8.79 -5.02 40.08
CA ALA A 4 8.88 -6.26 39.28
C ALA A 4 7.53 -7.01 39.21
N ASP A 5 6.73 -7.02 40.29
CA ASP A 5 5.41 -7.66 40.31
C ASP A 5 4.42 -6.97 39.39
N ASN A 6 4.49 -5.62 39.30
CA ASN A 6 3.63 -4.85 38.41
C ASN A 6 3.95 -5.11 36.91
N ILE A 7 5.24 -5.20 36.56
CA ILE A 7 5.67 -5.49 35.18
C ILE A 7 5.21 -6.89 34.75
N HIS A 8 5.33 -7.89 35.62
CA HIS A 8 4.88 -9.23 35.34
C HIS A 8 3.35 -9.32 35.19
N LEU A 9 2.60 -8.59 36.02
CA LEU A 9 1.14 -8.52 35.92
C LEU A 9 0.72 -7.86 34.60
N LEU A 10 1.33 -6.72 34.23
CA LEU A 10 1.09 -6.03 32.96
C LEU A 10 1.34 -6.94 31.75
N GLN A 11 2.48 -7.64 31.76
CA GLN A 11 2.81 -8.58 30.68
C GLN A 11 1.78 -9.71 30.56
N THR A 12 1.38 -10.28 31.71
CA THR A 12 0.39 -11.36 31.74
C THR A 12 -0.96 -10.90 31.21
N GLN A 13 -1.44 -9.74 31.65
CA GLN A 13 -2.72 -9.17 31.19
C GLN A 13 -2.68 -8.84 29.70
N TRP A 14 -1.59 -8.20 29.21
CA TRP A 14 -1.40 -7.90 27.80
C TRP A 14 -1.50 -9.13 26.89
N ASN A 15 -0.84 -10.21 27.30
CA ASN A 15 -0.83 -11.46 26.55
C ASN A 15 -2.19 -12.16 26.58
N ILE A 16 -2.81 -12.32 27.74
CA ILE A 16 -4.10 -13.00 27.86
C ILE A 16 -5.19 -12.26 27.06
N GLN A 17 -5.31 -10.95 27.27
CA GLN A 17 -6.34 -10.15 26.60
C GLN A 17 -6.12 -10.09 25.09
N GLY A 18 -4.86 -9.93 24.65
CA GLY A 18 -4.53 -9.89 23.23
C GLY A 18 -4.79 -11.22 22.52
N HIS A 19 -4.47 -12.34 23.17
CA HIS A 19 -4.79 -13.67 22.65
C HIS A 19 -6.31 -13.91 22.55
N SER A 20 -7.08 -13.54 23.59
CA SER A 20 -8.55 -13.65 23.58
C SER A 20 -9.14 -12.84 22.43
N TYR A 21 -8.76 -11.57 22.30
CA TYR A 21 -9.21 -10.68 21.24
C TYR A 21 -8.92 -11.25 19.85
N ALA A 22 -7.68 -11.67 19.59
CA ALA A 22 -7.30 -12.24 18.27
C ALA A 22 -8.09 -13.52 17.97
N LYS A 23 -8.31 -14.38 18.98
CA LYS A 23 -9.09 -15.61 18.84
C LYS A 23 -10.56 -15.31 18.48
N GLU A 24 -11.18 -14.35 19.15
CA GLU A 24 -12.57 -13.95 18.91
C GLU A 24 -12.76 -13.33 17.54
N ILE A 25 -11.88 -12.40 17.13
CA ILE A 25 -11.91 -11.80 15.78
C ILE A 25 -11.69 -12.86 14.70
N ASN A 26 -10.73 -13.76 14.88
CA ASN A 26 -10.50 -14.84 13.90
C ASN A 26 -11.70 -15.77 13.76
N ALA A 27 -12.41 -16.06 14.87
CA ALA A 27 -13.63 -16.84 14.83
C ALA A 27 -14.77 -16.10 14.11
N GLN A 28 -14.93 -14.81 14.37
CA GLN A 28 -15.88 -13.95 13.65
C GLN A 28 -15.58 -13.90 12.14
N LEU A 29 -14.33 -13.66 11.76
CA LEU A 29 -13.94 -13.60 10.35
C LEU A 29 -14.19 -14.92 9.62
N ALA A 30 -13.87 -16.06 10.25
CA ALA A 30 -14.15 -17.38 9.70
C ALA A 30 -15.65 -17.62 9.52
N PHE A 31 -16.47 -17.25 10.52
CA PHE A 31 -17.93 -17.35 10.42
C PHE A 31 -18.48 -16.48 9.28
N VAL A 32 -18.03 -15.22 9.20
CA VAL A 32 -18.48 -14.27 8.16
C VAL A 32 -18.08 -14.75 6.76
N GLU A 33 -16.92 -15.35 6.62
CA GLU A 33 -16.46 -15.93 5.34
C GLU A 33 -17.34 -17.09 4.88
N GLU A 34 -17.79 -17.95 5.81
CA GLU A 34 -18.61 -19.12 5.50
C GLU A 34 -20.10 -18.76 5.35
N HIS A 35 -20.63 -17.83 6.18
CA HIS A 35 -22.08 -17.63 6.31
C HIS A 35 -22.55 -16.23 5.90
N GLY A 36 -21.62 -15.29 5.64
CA GLY A 36 -21.92 -13.87 5.36
C GLY A 36 -22.14 -13.03 6.63
N LEU A 37 -21.80 -11.75 6.55
CA LEU A 37 -21.85 -10.81 7.68
C LEU A 37 -23.26 -10.64 8.27
N HIS A 38 -24.30 -10.68 7.44
CA HIS A 38 -25.70 -10.53 7.86
C HIS A 38 -26.20 -11.67 8.77
N ASN A 39 -25.51 -12.80 8.81
CA ASN A 39 -25.83 -13.93 9.69
C ASN A 39 -25.06 -13.89 11.01
N TRP A 40 -24.12 -12.97 11.18
CA TRP A 40 -23.42 -12.80 12.45
C TRP A 40 -24.34 -12.16 13.48
N THR A 41 -24.61 -12.87 14.58
CA THR A 41 -25.46 -12.41 15.69
C THR A 41 -24.69 -12.21 17.00
N GLY A 42 -23.37 -12.45 16.99
CA GLY A 42 -22.50 -12.23 18.14
C GLY A 42 -22.22 -10.75 18.39
N GLU A 43 -21.73 -10.44 19.58
CA GLU A 43 -21.22 -9.11 19.87
C GLU A 43 -19.90 -8.87 19.11
N GLU A 44 -19.58 -7.60 18.85
CA GLU A 44 -18.30 -7.22 18.27
C GLU A 44 -17.19 -7.42 19.33
N PRO A 45 -16.14 -8.21 19.04
CA PRO A 45 -15.07 -8.44 20.00
C PRO A 45 -14.35 -7.15 20.37
N ALA A 46 -14.14 -6.92 21.66
CA ALA A 46 -13.47 -5.74 22.19
C ALA A 46 -12.05 -6.06 22.63
N ASP A 47 -11.09 -5.19 22.24
CA ASP A 47 -9.71 -5.26 22.75
C ASP A 47 -9.62 -4.54 24.12
N ASN A 48 -9.58 -5.30 25.19
CA ASN A 48 -9.58 -4.75 26.54
C ASN A 48 -8.22 -4.22 27.01
N ARG A 49 -7.20 -4.20 26.15
CA ARG A 49 -5.84 -3.69 26.47
C ARG A 49 -5.71 -2.18 26.49
N ASN A 50 -6.76 -1.40 26.21
CA ASN A 50 -6.73 0.06 26.14
C ASN A 50 -6.15 0.71 27.42
N GLU A 51 -6.50 0.20 28.61
CA GLU A 51 -5.99 0.73 29.89
C GLU A 51 -4.49 0.44 30.08
N LEU A 52 -3.95 -0.57 29.41
CA LEU A 52 -2.54 -0.97 29.52
C LEU A 52 -1.66 -0.26 28.48
N ALA A 53 -2.25 0.37 27.46
CA ALA A 53 -1.57 0.85 26.27
C ALA A 53 -0.47 1.87 26.57
N LEU A 54 -0.71 2.84 27.44
CA LEU A 54 0.27 3.89 27.76
C LEU A 54 1.49 3.35 28.50
N GLU A 55 1.29 2.39 29.40
CA GLU A 55 2.38 1.74 30.13
C GLU A 55 3.23 0.87 29.20
N VAL A 56 2.58 0.07 28.34
CA VAL A 56 3.27 -0.73 27.30
C VAL A 56 4.02 0.17 26.32
N LEU A 57 3.46 1.31 25.90
CA LEU A 57 4.14 2.28 25.05
C LEU A 57 5.40 2.87 25.76
N SER A 58 5.30 3.15 27.05
CA SER A 58 6.45 3.62 27.83
C SER A 58 7.58 2.58 27.86
N LEU A 59 7.24 1.30 28.04
CA LEU A 59 8.19 0.19 27.99
C LEU A 59 8.76 -0.03 26.58
N LEU A 60 7.95 0.13 25.53
CA LEU A 60 8.42 0.11 24.14
C LEU A 60 9.47 1.20 23.88
N LYS A 61 9.18 2.43 24.31
CA LYS A 61 10.13 3.54 24.20
C LYS A 61 11.43 3.27 24.96
N LYS A 62 11.34 2.67 26.14
CA LYS A 62 12.50 2.24 26.93
C LYS A 62 13.30 1.18 26.18
N ALA A 63 12.66 0.15 25.66
CA ALA A 63 13.31 -0.93 24.91
C ALA A 63 14.02 -0.41 23.66
N ASN A 64 13.45 0.58 22.96
CA ASN A 64 14.12 1.23 21.82
C ASN A 64 15.38 1.98 22.24
N ARG A 65 15.37 2.70 23.37
CA ARG A 65 16.57 3.39 23.88
C ARG A 65 17.66 2.45 24.36
N GLU A 66 17.28 1.28 24.92
CA GLU A 66 18.20 0.31 25.51
C GLU A 66 18.64 -0.78 24.52
N GLY A 67 18.06 -0.82 23.30
CA GLY A 67 18.37 -1.84 22.30
C GLY A 67 17.83 -3.23 22.64
N THR A 68 16.79 -3.35 23.50
CA THR A 68 16.21 -4.61 23.97
C THR A 68 14.88 -4.96 23.29
N ILE A 69 14.72 -4.54 22.02
CA ILE A 69 13.47 -4.63 21.26
C ILE A 69 12.97 -6.07 21.12
N ASP A 70 13.85 -7.02 20.82
CA ASP A 70 13.43 -8.41 20.62
C ASP A 70 12.90 -9.04 21.91
N THR A 71 13.53 -8.76 23.04
CA THR A 71 13.06 -9.20 24.36
C THR A 71 11.72 -8.56 24.70
N PHE A 72 11.58 -7.25 24.40
CA PHE A 72 10.30 -6.54 24.61
C PHE A 72 9.19 -7.14 23.74
N ARG A 73 9.44 -7.34 22.44
CA ARG A 73 8.46 -7.88 21.51
C ARG A 73 8.00 -9.29 21.91
N ALA A 74 8.90 -10.12 22.39
CA ALA A 74 8.57 -11.46 22.91
C ALA A 74 7.66 -11.39 24.16
N SER A 75 7.80 -10.35 24.98
CA SER A 75 7.03 -10.12 26.19
C SER A 75 5.70 -9.41 25.93
N TYR A 76 5.69 -8.51 24.98
CA TYR A 76 4.54 -7.67 24.59
C TYR A 76 4.34 -7.73 23.08
N PRO A 77 3.58 -8.74 22.58
CA PRO A 77 3.25 -8.84 21.16
C PRO A 77 2.59 -7.56 20.62
N PRO A 78 2.90 -7.16 19.38
CA PRO A 78 2.37 -5.93 18.80
C PRO A 78 0.84 -5.91 18.71
N ALA A 79 0.27 -4.74 18.92
CA ALA A 79 -1.16 -4.51 18.82
C ALA A 79 -1.42 -3.19 18.07
N HIS A 80 -2.65 -3.02 17.57
CA HIS A 80 -3.13 -1.79 16.95
C HIS A 80 -4.27 -1.17 17.75
N ALA A 81 -5.33 -1.93 18.02
CA ALA A 81 -6.55 -1.44 18.65
C ALA A 81 -6.33 -0.68 19.98
N PRO A 82 -5.45 -1.12 20.91
CA PRO A 82 -5.19 -0.39 22.15
C PRO A 82 -4.61 1.01 21.94
N PHE A 83 -4.05 1.30 20.77
CA PHE A 83 -3.43 2.58 20.45
C PHE A 83 -4.29 3.48 19.55
N THR A 84 -5.55 3.13 19.28
CA THR A 84 -6.42 3.85 18.34
C THR A 84 -6.47 5.35 18.62
N ASN A 85 -6.63 5.79 19.87
CA ASN A 85 -6.67 7.20 20.22
C ASN A 85 -5.34 7.91 19.92
N ILE A 86 -4.21 7.28 20.22
CA ILE A 86 -2.88 7.82 19.94
C ILE A 86 -2.66 7.90 18.42
N ILE A 87 -3.08 6.88 17.69
CA ILE A 87 -2.97 6.82 16.24
C ILE A 87 -3.79 7.91 15.57
N GLN A 88 -5.01 8.19 16.04
CA GLN A 88 -5.84 9.28 15.50
C GLN A 88 -5.17 10.65 15.63
N GLU A 89 -4.44 10.88 16.71
CA GLU A 89 -3.73 12.15 16.93
C GLU A 89 -2.37 12.23 16.22
N GLN A 90 -1.64 11.12 16.16
CA GLN A 90 -0.22 11.09 15.80
C GLN A 90 0.08 10.30 14.52
N GLY A 91 -0.87 9.55 13.97
CA GLY A 91 -0.70 8.79 12.74
C GLY A 91 -0.30 9.69 11.57
N GLN A 92 0.44 9.13 10.63
CA GLN A 92 0.89 9.81 9.41
C GLN A 92 0.78 8.87 8.22
N ASN A 93 0.41 9.39 7.06
CA ASN A 93 0.48 8.61 5.84
C ASN A 93 1.92 8.24 5.52
N ILE A 94 2.12 6.97 5.16
CA ILE A 94 3.39 6.48 4.61
C ILE A 94 3.10 5.93 3.23
N GLU A 95 3.74 6.51 2.23
CA GLU A 95 3.46 6.25 0.82
C GLU A 95 4.73 5.87 0.06
N ASN A 96 4.56 5.46 -1.20
CA ASN A 96 5.66 5.19 -2.13
C ASN A 96 6.67 4.17 -1.57
N LEU A 97 6.21 3.06 -0.98
CA LEU A 97 7.11 1.97 -0.60
C LEU A 97 7.83 1.41 -1.82
N CYS A 98 9.15 1.50 -1.82
CA CYS A 98 10.00 0.98 -2.87
C CYS A 98 10.97 -0.08 -2.30
N TYR A 99 10.82 -1.30 -2.74
CA TYR A 99 11.77 -2.38 -2.43
C TYR A 99 13.14 -2.07 -3.03
N ILE A 100 14.20 -2.20 -2.24
CA ILE A 100 15.58 -2.04 -2.69
C ILE A 100 16.29 -3.40 -2.68
N ASN A 101 16.21 -4.09 -1.56
CA ASN A 101 16.69 -5.46 -1.38
C ASN A 101 15.94 -6.11 -0.20
N GLU A 102 16.24 -7.35 0.13
CA GLU A 102 15.54 -8.14 1.15
C GLU A 102 15.33 -7.40 2.48
N ASN A 103 16.30 -6.57 2.88
CA ASN A 103 16.30 -5.87 4.16
C ASN A 103 16.12 -4.34 4.04
N THR A 104 15.96 -3.83 2.84
CA THR A 104 15.98 -2.37 2.60
C THR A 104 14.82 -1.93 1.73
N ILE A 105 14.11 -0.92 2.21
CA ILE A 105 13.07 -0.20 1.46
C ILE A 105 13.32 1.31 1.53
N ALA A 106 12.87 2.04 0.52
CA ALA A 106 12.70 3.50 0.57
C ALA A 106 11.21 3.84 0.61
N PHE A 107 10.86 4.99 1.21
CA PHE A 107 9.47 5.43 1.35
C PHE A 107 9.39 6.91 1.65
N VAL A 108 8.17 7.45 1.60
CA VAL A 108 7.86 8.84 1.89
C VAL A 108 6.79 8.92 2.99
N ILE A 109 6.95 9.85 3.93
CA ILE A 109 5.95 10.18 4.96
C ILE A 109 5.31 11.51 4.61
N GLY A 110 3.99 11.56 4.67
CA GLY A 110 3.14 12.70 4.32
C GLY A 110 2.40 12.48 3.02
N SER A 111 1.20 13.05 2.92
CA SER A 111 0.40 13.03 1.69
C SER A 111 0.98 13.95 0.61
N ALA A 112 0.49 13.84 -0.62
CA ALA A 112 0.96 14.66 -1.75
C ALA A 112 0.82 16.18 -1.52
N TYR A 113 -0.13 16.58 -0.66
CA TYR A 113 -0.43 17.99 -0.34
C TYR A 113 0.32 18.50 0.91
N GLU A 114 1.08 17.64 1.58
CA GLU A 114 1.82 17.98 2.79
C GLU A 114 3.33 18.08 2.52
N LYS A 115 4.06 18.66 3.48
CA LYS A 115 5.52 18.60 3.44
C LYS A 115 6.00 17.17 3.66
N ARG A 116 6.46 16.54 2.61
CA ARG A 116 6.95 15.18 2.61
C ARG A 116 8.35 15.03 3.17
N ARG A 117 8.62 13.87 3.73
CA ARG A 117 9.93 13.45 4.24
C ARG A 117 10.22 12.05 3.74
N ALA A 118 11.33 11.89 3.04
CA ALA A 118 11.75 10.60 2.49
C ALA A 118 12.75 9.90 3.40
N TYR A 119 12.69 8.58 3.45
CA TYR A 119 13.51 7.73 4.30
C TYR A 119 13.95 6.46 3.59
N VAL A 120 15.04 5.87 4.10
CA VAL A 120 15.43 4.49 3.85
C VAL A 120 15.40 3.73 5.17
N LEU A 121 14.79 2.56 5.15
CA LEU A 121 14.80 1.61 6.25
C LEU A 121 15.65 0.40 5.83
N THR A 122 16.76 0.16 6.52
CA THR A 122 17.63 -1.00 6.32
C THR A 122 17.64 -1.85 7.58
N ASN A 123 17.09 -3.05 7.53
CA ASN A 123 16.75 -3.83 8.70
C ASN A 123 15.86 -3.03 9.65
N ARG A 124 16.39 -2.52 10.75
CA ARG A 124 15.69 -1.65 11.72
C ARG A 124 16.32 -0.26 11.82
N ASN A 125 17.31 0.04 10.98
CA ASN A 125 17.97 1.34 10.94
C ASN A 125 17.27 2.25 9.94
N ILE A 126 17.00 3.49 10.36
CA ILE A 126 16.23 4.45 9.60
C ILE A 126 17.12 5.64 9.27
N GLU A 127 17.27 5.92 7.99
CA GLU A 127 18.01 7.06 7.49
C GLU A 127 17.06 8.05 6.80
N LYS A 128 17.11 9.31 7.21
CA LYS A 128 16.36 10.37 6.54
C LYS A 128 17.11 10.81 5.28
N LEU A 129 16.41 10.88 4.17
CA LEU A 129 16.93 11.39 2.91
C LEU A 129 16.81 12.91 2.82
N ALA A 130 17.27 13.48 1.70
CA ALA A 130 17.21 14.93 1.46
C ALA A 130 15.77 15.46 1.48
N ASP A 131 15.56 16.60 2.12
CA ASP A 131 14.23 17.25 2.29
C ASP A 131 13.58 17.69 0.96
N SER A 132 14.34 17.71 -0.15
CA SER A 132 13.82 18.05 -1.48
C SER A 132 13.09 16.89 -2.16
N ILE A 133 13.15 15.67 -1.63
CA ILE A 133 12.52 14.50 -2.23
C ILE A 133 11.01 14.53 -1.95
N GLN A 134 10.21 14.48 -3.03
CA GLN A 134 8.76 14.54 -3.00
C GLN A 134 8.11 13.16 -3.20
N ALA A 135 8.68 12.33 -4.08
CA ALA A 135 8.18 11.01 -4.38
C ALA A 135 9.31 10.09 -4.84
N ILE A 136 9.12 8.80 -4.64
CA ILE A 136 10.03 7.73 -5.04
C ILE A 136 9.21 6.66 -5.76
N GLY A 137 9.75 6.11 -6.85
CA GLY A 137 9.16 4.99 -7.57
C GLY A 137 10.21 3.97 -8.00
N ARG A 138 9.79 2.72 -8.19
CA ARG A 138 10.63 1.63 -8.71
C ARG A 138 9.94 0.97 -9.90
N SER A 139 10.71 0.63 -10.92
CA SER A 139 10.23 -0.18 -12.05
C SER A 139 9.97 -1.63 -11.65
N HIS A 140 9.14 -2.31 -12.41
CA HIS A 140 8.85 -3.73 -12.19
C HIS A 140 10.08 -4.62 -12.44
N GLN A 141 10.94 -4.21 -13.37
CA GLN A 141 12.15 -4.94 -13.74
C GLN A 141 13.36 -3.98 -13.80
N ASN A 142 14.54 -4.55 -13.86
CA ASN A 142 15.82 -3.85 -14.08
C ASN A 142 16.24 -2.87 -12.97
N ASN A 143 15.57 -2.86 -11.81
CA ASN A 143 15.93 -2.03 -10.65
C ASN A 143 16.15 -0.55 -11.01
N ILE A 144 15.21 0.02 -11.77
CA ILE A 144 15.20 1.44 -12.07
C ILE A 144 14.44 2.17 -10.98
N TYR A 145 15.04 3.21 -10.41
CA TYR A 145 14.41 4.07 -9.41
C TYR A 145 14.18 5.46 -9.98
N ALA A 146 12.96 5.98 -9.81
CA ALA A 146 12.62 7.37 -10.10
C ALA A 146 12.57 8.14 -8.78
N ILE A 147 13.18 9.32 -8.76
CA ILE A 147 13.20 10.22 -7.60
C ILE A 147 12.73 11.60 -8.07
N ALA A 148 11.58 12.04 -7.55
CA ALA A 148 11.11 13.42 -7.74
C ALA A 148 11.70 14.33 -6.67
N LYS A 149 12.27 15.43 -7.14
CA LYS A 149 12.66 16.59 -6.33
C LYS A 149 11.80 17.78 -6.71
N THR A 150 11.97 18.89 -6.01
CA THR A 150 11.16 20.10 -6.20
C THR A 150 11.05 20.55 -7.67
N ASN A 151 12.07 20.37 -8.48
CA ASN A 151 12.11 20.93 -9.85
C ASN A 151 12.35 19.90 -10.95
N SER A 152 12.63 18.65 -10.63
CA SER A 152 12.92 17.61 -11.62
C SER A 152 12.68 16.21 -11.09
N ILE A 153 12.54 15.27 -12.01
CA ILE A 153 12.54 13.85 -11.73
C ILE A 153 13.78 13.24 -12.37
N THR A 154 14.48 12.39 -11.65
CA THR A 154 15.63 11.64 -12.17
C THR A 154 15.39 10.15 -12.06
N THR A 155 15.85 9.40 -13.06
CA THR A 155 15.90 7.94 -13.01
C THR A 155 17.32 7.45 -12.83
N HIS A 156 17.46 6.37 -12.06
CA HIS A 156 18.76 5.79 -11.69
C HIS A 156 18.75 4.27 -11.87
N GLN A 157 19.85 3.74 -12.37
CA GLN A 157 20.11 2.31 -12.37
C GLN A 157 20.58 1.89 -10.98
N ASN A 158 19.81 1.07 -10.31
CA ASN A 158 19.95 0.70 -8.91
C ASN A 158 19.76 1.88 -7.94
N TRP A 159 19.47 1.59 -6.69
CA TRP A 159 19.36 2.59 -5.63
C TRP A 159 20.72 3.26 -5.38
N GLY A 160 20.75 4.59 -5.47
CA GLY A 160 22.00 5.36 -5.34
C GLY A 160 23.00 5.18 -6.49
N GLY A 161 22.60 4.48 -7.56
CA GLY A 161 23.46 4.20 -8.69
C GLY A 161 23.48 5.30 -9.75
N ARG A 162 23.97 4.96 -10.96
CA ARG A 162 24.15 5.90 -12.05
C ARG A 162 22.83 6.50 -12.52
N LYS A 163 22.77 7.82 -12.66
CA LYS A 163 21.65 8.54 -13.32
C LYS A 163 21.53 8.09 -14.78
N ILE A 164 20.30 7.73 -15.18
CA ILE A 164 19.96 7.35 -16.56
C ILE A 164 19.42 8.56 -17.31
N ALA A 165 18.38 9.21 -16.74
CA ALA A 165 17.71 10.33 -17.36
C ALA A 165 17.27 11.36 -16.32
N GLU A 166 16.91 12.54 -16.82
CA GLU A 166 16.30 13.62 -16.04
C GLU A 166 15.12 14.18 -16.84
N PHE A 167 14.01 14.41 -16.13
CA PHE A 167 12.75 14.87 -16.71
C PHE A 167 12.36 16.20 -16.09
N LYS A 168 11.88 17.12 -16.93
CA LYS A 168 11.24 18.36 -16.47
C LYS A 168 9.83 18.05 -15.98
N LEU A 169 9.45 18.68 -14.88
CA LEU A 169 8.08 18.62 -14.40
C LEU A 169 7.13 19.37 -15.35
N PRO A 170 5.85 18.96 -15.43
CA PRO A 170 4.81 19.77 -16.05
C PRO A 170 4.72 21.15 -15.38
N PRO A 171 4.34 22.22 -16.09
CA PRO A 171 4.34 23.60 -15.58
C PRO A 171 3.11 23.89 -14.68
N VAL A 172 2.78 22.97 -13.80
CA VAL A 172 1.69 23.09 -12.83
C VAL A 172 2.27 23.35 -11.44
N VAL A 173 1.79 24.36 -10.74
CA VAL A 173 2.29 24.74 -9.40
C VAL A 173 1.12 25.05 -8.48
N PRO A 174 0.98 24.33 -7.34
CA PRO A 174 1.78 23.17 -6.95
C PRO A 174 1.45 21.92 -7.77
N LEU A 175 2.41 21.02 -7.94
CA LEU A 175 2.19 19.70 -8.51
C LEU A 175 2.27 18.65 -7.40
N PRO A 176 1.13 18.21 -6.85
CA PRO A 176 1.08 17.21 -5.77
C PRO A 176 1.29 15.81 -6.34
N ILE A 177 2.54 15.34 -6.35
CA ILE A 177 2.90 14.04 -6.93
C ILE A 177 2.47 12.92 -5.97
N SER A 178 1.44 12.16 -6.35
CA SER A 178 0.97 11.01 -5.57
C SER A 178 1.90 9.80 -5.75
N GLN A 179 2.31 9.52 -6.99
CA GLN A 179 3.12 8.34 -7.31
C GLN A 179 4.01 8.56 -8.53
N LEU A 180 5.12 7.81 -8.58
CA LEU A 180 5.99 7.68 -9.75
C LEU A 180 6.11 6.21 -10.15
N ILE A 181 5.98 5.91 -11.45
CA ILE A 181 6.23 4.56 -11.99
C ILE A 181 7.23 4.68 -13.14
N PRO A 182 8.53 4.43 -12.89
CA PRO A 182 9.51 4.43 -13.96
C PRO A 182 9.37 3.19 -14.85
N PHE A 183 9.62 3.39 -16.14
CA PHE A 183 9.72 2.28 -17.10
C PHE A 183 11.02 1.50 -16.87
N ASN A 184 11.05 0.25 -17.32
CA ASN A 184 12.17 -0.69 -17.13
C ASN A 184 13.49 -0.25 -17.80
N ASP A 185 13.45 0.70 -18.72
CA ASP A 185 14.62 1.30 -19.35
C ASP A 185 15.08 2.61 -18.69
N GLY A 186 14.25 3.17 -17.81
CA GLY A 186 14.52 4.44 -17.15
C GLY A 186 14.41 5.67 -18.04
N LEU A 187 13.96 5.54 -19.30
CA LEU A 187 13.83 6.62 -20.27
C LEU A 187 12.44 7.25 -20.30
N SER A 188 11.50 6.69 -19.55
CA SER A 188 10.15 7.21 -19.35
C SER A 188 9.70 7.01 -17.89
N VAL A 189 8.78 7.87 -17.44
CA VAL A 189 8.16 7.79 -16.10
C VAL A 189 6.68 8.16 -16.22
N LEU A 190 5.80 7.38 -15.60
CA LEU A 190 4.45 7.83 -15.30
C LEU A 190 4.52 8.68 -14.03
N LEU A 191 4.01 9.89 -14.10
CA LEU A 191 3.81 10.80 -12.99
C LEU A 191 2.31 10.86 -12.73
N ILE A 192 1.90 10.46 -11.53
CA ILE A 192 0.51 10.47 -11.07
C ILE A 192 0.35 11.63 -10.10
N SER A 193 -0.65 12.48 -10.36
CA SER A 193 -0.95 13.68 -9.59
C SER A 193 -2.44 13.96 -9.68
N SER A 194 -3.03 14.62 -8.68
CA SER A 194 -4.38 15.16 -8.77
C SER A 194 -4.52 16.28 -9.82
N GLU A 195 -3.43 16.82 -10.35
CA GLU A 195 -3.40 17.74 -11.48
C GLU A 195 -3.20 17.03 -12.83
N GLY A 196 -3.52 15.75 -12.88
CA GLY A 196 -3.43 14.90 -14.07
C GLY A 196 -2.34 13.84 -13.98
N ILE A 197 -2.46 12.86 -14.87
CA ILE A 197 -1.49 11.78 -15.06
C ILE A 197 -0.68 12.04 -16.31
N TYR A 198 0.63 12.04 -16.17
CA TYR A 198 1.56 12.40 -17.23
C TYR A 198 2.49 11.25 -17.61
N LEU A 199 2.73 11.09 -18.90
CA LEU A 199 3.84 10.32 -19.41
C LEU A 199 5.03 11.28 -19.67
N LEU A 200 6.07 11.14 -18.87
CA LEU A 200 7.32 11.88 -19.04
C LEU A 200 8.28 11.06 -19.89
N THR A 201 8.93 11.72 -20.82
CA THR A 201 10.00 11.17 -21.67
C THR A 201 11.20 12.10 -21.69
N THR A 202 12.32 11.67 -22.20
CA THR A 202 13.52 12.53 -22.37
C THR A 202 13.30 13.70 -23.34
N SER A 203 12.28 13.62 -24.22
CA SER A 203 11.90 14.67 -25.16
C SER A 203 10.86 15.65 -24.65
N GLY A 204 10.18 15.34 -23.54
CA GLY A 204 9.12 16.19 -22.96
C GLY A 204 8.11 15.40 -22.15
N HIS A 205 6.94 15.98 -21.94
CA HIS A 205 5.83 15.36 -21.21
C HIS A 205 4.52 15.48 -22.00
N SER A 206 3.63 14.55 -21.80
CA SER A 206 2.24 14.60 -22.27
C SER A 206 1.29 14.19 -21.16
N MET A 207 0.19 14.92 -20.99
CA MET A 207 -0.92 14.50 -20.14
C MET A 207 -1.64 13.35 -20.86
N ILE A 208 -1.76 12.21 -20.21
CA ILE A 208 -2.45 11.03 -20.75
C ILE A 208 -3.82 10.81 -20.11
N HIS A 209 -4.08 11.50 -18.99
CA HIS A 209 -5.35 11.51 -18.29
C HIS A 209 -5.45 12.75 -17.36
N PRO A 210 -6.62 13.43 -17.24
CA PRO A 210 -7.84 13.25 -18.05
C PRO A 210 -7.61 13.65 -19.51
N VAL A 211 -8.56 13.27 -20.36
CA VAL A 211 -8.54 13.72 -21.78
C VAL A 211 -9.09 15.14 -21.84
N PRO A 212 -8.37 16.12 -22.40
CA PRO A 212 -8.90 17.45 -22.59
C PRO A 212 -10.18 17.44 -23.45
N ASP A 213 -11.21 18.13 -23.00
CA ASP A 213 -12.40 18.40 -23.77
C ASP A 213 -12.35 19.84 -24.33
N PRO A 214 -12.10 20.03 -25.63
CA PRO A 214 -12.00 21.35 -26.22
C PRO A 214 -13.35 22.13 -26.24
N GLU A 215 -14.48 21.43 -26.06
CA GLU A 215 -15.81 22.03 -26.06
C GLU A 215 -16.23 22.48 -24.65
N ASP A 216 -15.61 21.92 -23.60
CA ASP A 216 -15.84 22.31 -22.22
C ASP A 216 -14.95 23.50 -21.83
N LYS A 217 -15.58 24.67 -21.67
CA LYS A 217 -14.89 25.92 -21.30
C LYS A 217 -14.40 25.92 -19.84
N ASP A 218 -15.00 25.09 -19.00
CA ASP A 218 -14.69 24.94 -17.57
C ASP A 218 -13.83 23.71 -17.31
N TRP A 219 -13.31 23.08 -18.38
CA TRP A 219 -12.45 21.89 -18.26
C TRP A 219 -11.25 22.15 -17.34
N SER A 220 -11.00 21.22 -16.47
CA SER A 220 -9.88 21.21 -15.53
C SER A 220 -9.09 19.92 -15.64
N SER A 221 -7.79 19.99 -15.41
CA SER A 221 -6.94 18.81 -15.27
C SER A 221 -7.05 18.14 -13.90
N TYR A 222 -7.74 18.81 -12.95
CA TYR A 222 -7.90 18.28 -11.58
C TYR A 222 -8.75 17.00 -11.58
N ILE A 223 -8.23 15.99 -10.89
CA ILE A 223 -8.86 14.67 -10.72
C ILE A 223 -8.72 14.19 -9.29
N ASP A 224 -9.70 13.43 -8.82
CA ASP A 224 -9.69 12.75 -7.52
C ASP A 224 -9.56 11.24 -7.69
N MET A 225 -8.96 10.56 -6.71
CA MET A 225 -8.70 9.12 -6.74
C MET A 225 -7.87 8.70 -7.98
N GLU A 226 -6.96 9.58 -8.34
CA GLU A 226 -6.06 9.35 -9.45
C GLU A 226 -5.25 8.06 -9.26
N HIS A 227 -5.24 7.20 -10.26
CA HIS A 227 -4.48 5.97 -10.22
C HIS A 227 -3.95 5.59 -11.59
N ALA A 228 -2.78 4.98 -11.58
CA ALA A 228 -2.20 4.37 -12.76
C ALA A 228 -1.45 3.09 -12.42
N ALA A 229 -1.35 2.21 -13.40
CA ALA A 229 -0.50 1.03 -13.37
C ALA A 229 0.24 0.87 -14.69
N LEU A 230 1.42 0.30 -14.63
CA LEU A 230 2.25 -0.06 -15.78
C LEU A 230 2.38 -1.58 -15.83
N SER A 231 2.20 -2.19 -17.00
CA SER A 231 2.44 -3.62 -17.15
C SER A 231 3.92 -3.97 -16.96
N TYR A 232 4.22 -5.19 -16.54
CA TYR A 232 5.58 -5.63 -16.24
C TYR A 232 6.53 -5.52 -17.46
N ASP A 233 6.01 -5.69 -18.67
CA ASP A 233 6.74 -5.53 -19.93
C ASP A 233 6.72 -4.10 -20.46
N ASN A 234 6.01 -3.19 -19.78
CA ASN A 234 5.79 -1.79 -20.13
C ASN A 234 5.03 -1.55 -21.46
N ASN A 235 4.25 -2.52 -21.92
CA ASN A 235 3.47 -2.37 -23.14
C ASN A 235 2.12 -1.70 -22.92
N PHE A 236 1.56 -1.82 -21.72
CA PHE A 236 0.26 -1.27 -21.34
C PHE A 236 0.35 -0.35 -20.12
N ILE A 237 -0.47 0.69 -20.15
CA ILE A 237 -0.71 1.61 -19.06
C ILE A 237 -2.21 1.56 -18.76
N ALA A 238 -2.59 1.37 -17.50
CA ALA A 238 -3.96 1.55 -17.03
C ALA A 238 -4.03 2.86 -16.26
N VAL A 239 -5.05 3.69 -16.52
CA VAL A 239 -5.29 4.95 -15.83
C VAL A 239 -6.77 5.14 -15.53
N GLY A 240 -7.08 5.95 -14.52
CA GLY A 240 -8.43 6.36 -14.19
C GLY A 240 -8.46 7.33 -13.02
N ASP A 241 -9.65 7.87 -12.76
CA ASP A 241 -9.99 8.75 -11.66
C ASP A 241 -11.44 8.52 -11.22
N GLN A 242 -11.89 9.22 -10.19
CA GLN A 242 -13.22 9.06 -9.62
C GLN A 242 -14.37 9.29 -10.62
N THR A 243 -14.17 10.11 -11.64
CA THR A 243 -15.22 10.57 -12.57
C THR A 243 -15.14 9.92 -13.95
N SER A 244 -14.08 9.14 -14.18
CA SER A 244 -13.83 8.50 -15.49
C SER A 244 -14.30 7.05 -15.55
N ALA A 245 -14.03 6.37 -16.68
CA ALA A 245 -13.90 4.92 -16.76
C ALA A 245 -12.41 4.55 -16.63
N HIS A 246 -12.11 3.28 -16.38
CA HIS A 246 -10.74 2.78 -16.52
C HIS A 246 -10.33 2.81 -17.99
N ARG A 247 -9.16 3.36 -18.28
CA ARG A 247 -8.62 3.45 -19.64
C ARG A 247 -7.34 2.66 -19.75
N ILE A 248 -7.24 1.87 -20.80
CA ILE A 248 -6.01 1.15 -21.15
C ILE A 248 -5.36 1.87 -22.32
N LEU A 249 -4.08 2.17 -22.16
CA LEU A 249 -3.27 2.87 -23.12
C LEU A 249 -2.08 1.99 -23.51
N ASN A 250 -1.51 2.22 -24.71
CA ASN A 250 -0.25 1.60 -25.07
C ASN A 250 0.95 2.32 -24.40
N ARG A 251 2.15 1.79 -24.59
CA ARG A 251 3.39 2.36 -24.05
C ARG A 251 3.60 3.85 -24.39
N ALA A 252 3.09 4.32 -25.53
CA ALA A 252 3.21 5.70 -25.97
C ALA A 252 2.11 6.63 -25.41
N GLY A 253 1.21 6.11 -24.57
CA GLY A 253 0.08 6.85 -24.02
C GLY A 253 -1.14 6.94 -24.92
N ASN A 254 -1.16 6.24 -26.06
CA ASN A 254 -2.30 6.22 -26.95
C ASN A 254 -3.38 5.28 -26.43
N HIS A 255 -4.63 5.70 -26.52
CA HIS A 255 -5.80 4.94 -26.08
C HIS A 255 -5.95 3.62 -26.86
N ILE A 256 -6.23 2.56 -26.14
CA ILE A 256 -6.53 1.22 -26.66
C ILE A 256 -7.97 0.82 -26.34
N ALA A 257 -8.35 0.90 -25.05
CA ALA A 257 -9.64 0.44 -24.57
C ALA A 257 -10.17 1.26 -23.41
N THR A 258 -11.49 1.26 -23.24
CA THR A 258 -12.21 1.79 -22.09
C THR A 258 -12.98 0.68 -21.42
N ILE A 259 -12.89 0.57 -20.08
CA ILE A 259 -13.55 -0.45 -19.27
C ILE A 259 -14.39 0.26 -18.22
N ASP A 260 -15.69 0.02 -18.26
CA ASP A 260 -16.63 0.65 -17.32
C ASP A 260 -16.36 0.13 -15.89
N PRO A 261 -16.47 1.00 -14.86
CA PRO A 261 -16.30 0.60 -13.47
C PRO A 261 -17.40 -0.38 -13.05
N GLN A 262 -17.06 -1.38 -12.26
CA GLN A 262 -18.01 -2.36 -11.73
C GLN A 262 -18.61 -1.95 -10.39
N SER A 263 -18.35 -0.73 -9.95
CA SER A 263 -18.93 -0.02 -8.82
C SER A 263 -19.02 1.46 -9.18
N SER A 264 -19.22 2.36 -8.20
CA SER A 264 -19.49 3.78 -8.50
C SER A 264 -18.28 4.50 -9.12
N TYR A 265 -17.07 4.23 -8.65
CA TYR A 265 -15.87 5.00 -8.99
C TYR A 265 -14.67 4.10 -9.29
N PRO A 266 -13.95 4.29 -10.41
CA PRO A 266 -12.61 3.75 -10.58
C PRO A 266 -11.70 4.17 -9.42
N HIS A 267 -10.91 3.24 -8.89
CA HIS A 267 -10.12 3.52 -7.69
C HIS A 267 -8.69 3.00 -7.74
N TYR A 268 -8.46 1.84 -8.37
CA TYR A 268 -7.14 1.21 -8.42
C TYR A 268 -6.96 0.36 -9.68
N ALA A 269 -5.71 0.21 -10.11
CA ALA A 269 -5.33 -0.69 -11.19
C ALA A 269 -4.04 -1.45 -10.84
N LEU A 270 -3.93 -2.70 -11.30
CA LEU A 270 -2.77 -3.56 -11.15
C LEU A 270 -2.64 -4.49 -12.34
N PHE A 271 -1.44 -4.71 -12.86
CA PHE A 271 -1.20 -5.77 -13.84
C PHE A 271 -0.72 -7.05 -13.16
N SER A 272 -1.15 -8.20 -13.69
CA SER A 272 -0.58 -9.49 -13.30
C SER A 272 0.91 -9.55 -13.66
N LYS A 273 1.69 -10.31 -12.88
CA LYS A 273 3.14 -10.38 -13.06
C LYS A 273 3.57 -10.89 -14.44
N ASN A 274 2.77 -11.77 -15.04
CA ASN A 274 2.98 -12.25 -16.41
C ASN A 274 2.43 -11.32 -17.50
N GLY A 275 1.82 -10.19 -17.13
CA GLY A 275 1.26 -9.19 -18.05
C GLY A 275 -0.02 -9.64 -18.79
N GLN A 276 -0.58 -10.81 -18.49
CA GLN A 276 -1.72 -11.37 -19.23
C GLN A 276 -3.08 -10.83 -18.77
N GLN A 277 -3.12 -10.16 -17.61
CA GLN A 277 -4.33 -9.60 -17.04
C GLN A 277 -4.07 -8.21 -16.47
N VAL A 278 -5.06 -7.34 -16.55
CA VAL A 278 -5.17 -6.10 -15.79
C VAL A 278 -6.32 -6.22 -14.79
N LEU A 279 -6.04 -5.92 -13.54
CA LEU A 279 -7.03 -5.85 -12.48
C LEU A 279 -7.46 -4.41 -12.32
N LEU A 280 -8.76 -4.20 -12.20
CA LEU A 280 -9.39 -2.90 -12.09
C LEU A 280 -10.32 -2.92 -10.89
N ASN A 281 -10.03 -2.11 -9.89
CA ASN A 281 -10.88 -1.94 -8.72
C ASN A 281 -11.71 -0.68 -8.87
N SER A 282 -13.00 -0.81 -8.58
CA SER A 282 -13.94 0.31 -8.47
C SER A 282 -14.57 0.27 -7.10
N CYS A 283 -14.80 1.43 -6.49
CA CYS A 283 -15.28 1.49 -5.11
C CYS A 283 -16.61 2.25 -4.98
N HIS A 284 -17.28 2.01 -3.85
CA HIS A 284 -18.37 2.82 -3.33
C HIS A 284 -18.23 2.90 -1.81
N LEU A 285 -18.00 4.10 -1.27
CA LEU A 285 -17.71 4.33 0.15
C LEU A 285 -16.58 3.42 0.66
N TYR A 286 -16.87 2.44 1.51
CA TYR A 286 -15.89 1.55 2.14
C TYR A 286 -15.72 0.20 1.43
N THR A 287 -16.54 -0.10 0.44
CA THR A 287 -16.51 -1.36 -0.32
C THR A 287 -16.04 -1.13 -1.75
N GLY A 288 -15.75 -2.20 -2.47
CA GLY A 288 -15.36 -2.13 -3.86
C GLY A 288 -15.53 -3.45 -4.59
N ALA A 289 -15.43 -3.40 -5.91
CA ALA A 289 -15.40 -4.56 -6.78
C ALA A 289 -14.11 -4.56 -7.60
N THR A 290 -13.44 -5.69 -7.64
CA THR A 290 -12.23 -5.90 -8.46
C THR A 290 -12.51 -6.93 -9.53
N ILE A 291 -12.30 -6.54 -10.77
CA ILE A 291 -12.35 -7.44 -11.92
C ILE A 291 -10.96 -7.64 -12.52
N SER A 292 -10.77 -8.77 -13.15
CA SER A 292 -9.59 -9.09 -13.96
C SER A 292 -9.98 -9.17 -15.43
N VAL A 293 -9.29 -8.44 -16.28
CA VAL A 293 -9.51 -8.38 -17.73
C VAL A 293 -8.28 -8.90 -18.46
N PRO A 294 -8.43 -9.86 -19.41
CA PRO A 294 -7.31 -10.31 -20.24
C PRO A 294 -6.70 -9.18 -21.06
N THR A 295 -5.38 -9.06 -21.06
CA THR A 295 -4.67 -8.08 -21.90
C THR A 295 -4.57 -8.52 -23.36
N THR A 296 -4.62 -9.83 -23.62
CA THR A 296 -4.59 -10.37 -24.99
C THR A 296 -5.86 -10.00 -25.74
N GLY A 297 -5.71 -9.41 -26.92
CA GLY A 297 -6.83 -9.02 -27.77
C GLY A 297 -7.61 -7.81 -27.26
N ILE A 298 -7.03 -6.99 -26.37
CA ILE A 298 -7.56 -5.67 -26.05
C ILE A 298 -7.34 -4.78 -27.28
N THR A 299 -8.37 -4.66 -28.13
CA THR A 299 -8.33 -3.83 -29.34
C THR A 299 -9.57 -2.94 -29.46
N ASP A 300 -10.56 -3.16 -28.63
CA ASP A 300 -11.84 -2.47 -28.70
C ASP A 300 -11.82 -1.24 -27.77
N ASN A 301 -12.50 -0.17 -28.22
CA ASN A 301 -12.65 1.04 -27.41
C ASN A 301 -13.52 0.82 -26.16
N LYS A 302 -14.30 -0.26 -26.12
CA LYS A 302 -15.14 -0.62 -24.98
C LYS A 302 -15.14 -2.14 -24.79
N ILE A 303 -14.80 -2.60 -23.58
CA ILE A 303 -14.83 -4.02 -23.23
C ILE A 303 -16.08 -4.27 -22.38
N GLY A 304 -16.99 -5.11 -22.90
CA GLY A 304 -18.20 -5.50 -22.18
C GLY A 304 -17.94 -6.47 -21.04
N ILE A 305 -18.95 -6.63 -20.21
CA ILE A 305 -18.98 -7.47 -19.00
C ILE A 305 -18.55 -8.93 -19.25
N ASP A 306 -18.76 -9.45 -20.45
CA ASP A 306 -18.54 -10.87 -20.78
C ASP A 306 -17.05 -11.28 -20.87
N ARG A 307 -16.11 -10.34 -20.74
CA ARG A 307 -14.67 -10.56 -20.89
C ARG A 307 -13.88 -10.37 -19.61
N HIS A 308 -14.52 -10.35 -18.46
CA HIS A 308 -13.83 -10.22 -17.19
C HIS A 308 -14.15 -11.33 -16.20
N THR A 309 -13.23 -11.57 -15.27
CA THR A 309 -13.43 -12.42 -14.10
C THR A 309 -13.57 -11.54 -12.87
N VAL A 310 -14.58 -11.78 -12.05
CA VAL A 310 -14.70 -11.11 -10.75
C VAL A 310 -13.70 -11.74 -9.80
N ILE A 311 -12.80 -10.92 -9.25
CA ILE A 311 -11.80 -11.35 -8.27
C ILE A 311 -12.33 -11.15 -6.85
N ASP A 312 -12.94 -10.01 -6.59
CA ASP A 312 -13.54 -9.70 -5.29
C ASP A 312 -14.63 -8.61 -5.42
N ASN A 313 -15.66 -8.67 -4.56
CA ASN A 313 -16.77 -7.71 -4.55
C ASN A 313 -16.86 -6.88 -3.25
N ASN A 314 -15.89 -6.95 -2.36
CA ASN A 314 -15.97 -6.32 -1.04
C ASN A 314 -14.85 -5.33 -0.76
N CYS A 315 -13.68 -5.54 -1.36
CA CYS A 315 -12.46 -4.82 -1.01
C CYS A 315 -12.37 -3.48 -1.79
N ARG A 316 -12.33 -2.36 -1.07
CA ARG A 316 -11.83 -1.10 -1.61
C ARG A 316 -10.31 -1.11 -1.55
N VAL A 317 -9.67 -1.34 -2.67
CA VAL A 317 -8.21 -1.50 -2.77
C VAL A 317 -7.51 -0.15 -2.72
N TYR A 318 -6.61 0.05 -1.77
CA TYR A 318 -5.74 1.22 -1.67
C TYR A 318 -4.30 0.94 -2.09
N ALA A 319 -3.86 -0.29 -1.92
CA ALA A 319 -2.56 -0.75 -2.40
C ALA A 319 -2.65 -2.21 -2.81
N ALA A 320 -1.89 -2.62 -3.82
CA ALA A 320 -1.85 -4.01 -4.25
C ALA A 320 -0.50 -4.40 -4.81
N VAL A 321 -0.20 -5.69 -4.70
CA VAL A 321 0.94 -6.33 -5.38
C VAL A 321 0.50 -7.63 -6.04
N ALA A 322 1.17 -8.01 -7.12
CA ALA A 322 0.96 -9.29 -7.79
C ALA A 322 2.15 -10.20 -7.56
N THR A 323 1.87 -11.46 -7.19
CA THR A 323 2.83 -12.56 -7.25
C THR A 323 2.67 -13.32 -8.56
N SER A 324 3.49 -14.34 -8.76
CA SER A 324 3.29 -15.31 -9.85
C SER A 324 1.90 -15.97 -9.81
N GLU A 325 1.39 -16.26 -8.60
CA GLU A 325 0.18 -17.06 -8.38
C GLU A 325 -1.01 -16.28 -7.85
N GLN A 326 -0.79 -15.14 -7.16
CA GLN A 326 -1.82 -14.45 -6.39
C GLN A 326 -1.82 -12.95 -6.64
N TYR A 327 -2.96 -12.33 -6.33
CA TYR A 327 -3.13 -10.90 -6.14
C TYR A 327 -3.30 -10.62 -4.67
N ILE A 328 -2.53 -9.68 -4.12
CA ILE A 328 -2.57 -9.32 -2.70
C ILE A 328 -3.05 -7.88 -2.61
N PHE A 329 -4.21 -7.66 -2.01
CA PHE A 329 -4.88 -6.38 -1.85
C PHE A 329 -4.77 -5.89 -0.41
N GLY A 330 -4.49 -4.61 -0.24
CA GLY A 330 -4.59 -3.88 1.02
C GLY A 330 -5.76 -2.90 0.96
N ASP A 331 -6.63 -2.94 1.97
CA ASP A 331 -7.90 -2.21 1.95
C ASP A 331 -7.97 -1.02 2.92
N ALA A 332 -9.11 -0.33 2.86
CA ALA A 332 -9.44 0.81 3.71
C ALA A 332 -9.54 0.47 5.19
N ALA A 333 -9.88 -0.77 5.53
CA ALA A 333 -10.08 -1.21 6.92
C ALA A 333 -8.80 -1.74 7.57
N GLY A 334 -7.74 -1.97 6.78
CA GLY A 334 -6.47 -2.50 7.26
C GLY A 334 -6.34 -4.02 7.10
N HIS A 335 -7.18 -4.63 6.25
CA HIS A 335 -7.01 -6.02 5.86
C HIS A 335 -6.10 -6.14 4.64
N ILE A 336 -5.25 -7.13 4.68
CA ILE A 336 -4.51 -7.66 3.54
C ILE A 336 -5.19 -8.94 3.12
N GLN A 337 -5.60 -9.06 1.87
CA GLN A 337 -6.33 -10.21 1.36
C GLN A 337 -5.67 -10.71 0.08
N ALA A 338 -5.44 -12.00 -0.02
CA ALA A 338 -4.87 -12.61 -1.21
C ALA A 338 -5.91 -13.47 -1.93
N PHE A 339 -5.91 -13.37 -3.25
CA PHE A 339 -6.78 -14.10 -4.15
C PHE A 339 -5.94 -14.79 -5.22
N ASP A 340 -6.35 -15.99 -5.64
CA ASP A 340 -5.78 -16.61 -6.83
C ASP A 340 -6.26 -15.92 -8.13
N LYS A 341 -5.84 -16.42 -9.25
CA LYS A 341 -6.15 -15.83 -10.58
C LYS A 341 -7.62 -15.98 -10.97
N GLU A 342 -8.35 -16.87 -10.33
CA GLU A 342 -9.77 -17.17 -10.52
C GLU A 342 -10.68 -16.42 -9.52
N GLY A 343 -10.10 -15.68 -8.54
CA GLY A 343 -10.82 -14.91 -7.55
C GLY A 343 -11.15 -15.69 -6.28
N LYS A 344 -10.55 -16.86 -6.07
CA LYS A 344 -10.69 -17.58 -4.81
C LYS A 344 -9.79 -16.95 -3.76
N LYS A 345 -10.37 -16.59 -2.60
CA LYS A 345 -9.63 -16.08 -1.46
C LYS A 345 -8.70 -17.17 -0.90
N CYS A 346 -7.43 -16.83 -0.78
CA CYS A 346 -6.38 -17.74 -0.31
C CYS A 346 -6.05 -17.54 1.16
N TRP A 347 -5.89 -16.28 1.57
CA TRP A 347 -5.59 -15.92 2.96
C TRP A 347 -5.92 -14.45 3.22
N HIS A 348 -5.97 -14.09 4.51
CA HIS A 348 -6.08 -12.72 4.97
C HIS A 348 -5.15 -12.46 6.16
N TYR A 349 -4.79 -11.20 6.35
CA TYR A 349 -3.99 -10.68 7.46
C TYR A 349 -4.48 -9.28 7.81
N PHE A 350 -4.46 -8.91 9.10
CA PHE A 350 -4.96 -7.62 9.56
C PHE A 350 -3.85 -6.81 10.23
N VAL A 351 -3.67 -5.56 9.80
CA VAL A 351 -2.68 -4.63 10.38
C VAL A 351 -3.31 -3.45 11.14
N GLY A 352 -4.63 -3.29 11.05
CA GLY A 352 -5.42 -2.41 11.91
C GLY A 352 -5.71 -1.01 11.38
N SER A 353 -5.15 -0.59 10.25
CA SER A 353 -5.39 0.74 9.67
C SER A 353 -5.34 0.70 8.16
N THR A 354 -6.01 1.65 7.50
CA THR A 354 -5.99 1.81 6.04
C THR A 354 -4.59 1.64 5.48
N ILE A 355 -4.45 0.72 4.54
CA ILE A 355 -3.17 0.42 3.89
C ILE A 355 -2.93 1.45 2.80
N THR A 356 -1.79 2.13 2.85
CA THR A 356 -1.47 3.23 1.95
C THR A 356 -0.47 2.85 0.87
N SER A 357 0.37 1.86 1.13
CA SER A 357 1.36 1.38 0.16
C SER A 357 1.83 -0.03 0.51
N MET A 358 2.16 -0.80 -0.51
CA MET A 358 2.77 -2.14 -0.36
C MET A 358 3.88 -2.33 -1.36
N THR A 359 4.90 -3.10 -0.97
CA THR A 359 5.94 -3.58 -1.89
C THR A 359 6.37 -4.99 -1.52
N LEU A 360 6.66 -5.81 -2.53
CA LEU A 360 7.00 -7.22 -2.39
C LEU A 360 8.45 -7.46 -2.76
N SER A 361 9.13 -8.35 -2.04
CA SER A 361 10.47 -8.81 -2.39
C SER A 361 10.47 -9.58 -3.72
N GLU A 362 11.62 -9.66 -4.38
CA GLU A 362 11.75 -10.34 -5.68
C GLU A 362 11.46 -11.85 -5.61
N ASP A 363 11.76 -12.47 -4.47
CA ASP A 363 11.46 -13.88 -4.18
C ASP A 363 10.02 -14.12 -3.69
N GLU A 364 9.19 -13.06 -3.62
CA GLU A 364 7.79 -13.07 -3.18
C GLU A 364 7.56 -13.53 -1.73
N LYS A 365 8.59 -13.55 -0.88
CA LYS A 365 8.52 -14.04 0.49
C LYS A 365 8.39 -12.95 1.55
N THR A 366 8.73 -11.72 1.23
CA THR A 366 8.64 -10.59 2.16
C THR A 366 7.71 -9.52 1.60
N LEU A 367 6.63 -9.25 2.33
CA LEU A 367 5.70 -8.15 2.02
C LEU A 367 5.92 -7.01 3.03
N TRP A 368 6.24 -5.84 2.51
CA TRP A 368 6.25 -4.60 3.27
C TRP A 368 4.94 -3.87 3.09
N VAL A 369 4.34 -3.44 4.19
CA VAL A 369 3.02 -2.82 4.22
C VAL A 369 3.10 -1.53 5.02
N ALA A 370 2.67 -0.43 4.43
CA ALA A 370 2.51 0.86 5.09
C ALA A 370 1.05 1.20 5.31
N SER A 371 0.75 1.97 6.35
CA SER A 371 -0.61 2.34 6.74
C SER A 371 -0.73 3.78 7.21
N CYS A 372 -1.96 4.31 7.21
CA CYS A 372 -2.31 5.63 7.75
C CYS A 372 -1.99 5.80 9.24
N SER A 373 -1.85 4.70 9.99
CA SER A 373 -1.43 4.75 11.40
C SER A 373 0.02 5.19 11.61
N GLY A 374 0.77 5.43 10.54
CA GLY A 374 2.20 5.74 10.60
C GLY A 374 3.06 4.51 10.88
N MET A 375 2.61 3.33 10.47
CA MET A 375 3.31 2.07 10.69
C MET A 375 3.75 1.45 9.37
N ILE A 376 4.95 0.86 9.40
CA ILE A 376 5.45 -0.05 8.36
C ILE A 376 5.61 -1.43 8.97
N HIS A 377 4.98 -2.41 8.38
CA HIS A 377 5.02 -3.81 8.77
C HIS A 377 5.90 -4.61 7.82
N LYS A 378 6.79 -5.44 8.33
CA LYS A 378 7.55 -6.42 7.55
C LYS A 378 6.95 -7.80 7.78
N LEU A 379 6.22 -8.31 6.80
CA LEU A 379 5.58 -9.61 6.87
C LEU A 379 6.39 -10.65 6.11
N LYS A 380 6.61 -11.79 6.74
CA LYS A 380 7.16 -13.00 6.10
C LYS A 380 5.99 -13.87 5.64
N LEU A 381 5.95 -14.13 4.34
CA LEU A 381 4.89 -14.90 3.70
C LEU A 381 5.30 -16.37 3.59
N ASN A 382 4.43 -17.27 4.07
CA ASN A 382 4.61 -18.73 4.00
C ASN A 382 5.91 -19.27 4.68
N GLU A 383 6.53 -18.51 5.58
CA GLU A 383 7.82 -18.83 6.19
C GLU A 383 7.77 -19.13 7.69
N GLY A 384 6.60 -19.32 8.28
CA GLY A 384 6.55 -19.59 9.71
C GLY A 384 5.16 -19.84 10.25
N GLN A 385 5.09 -20.00 11.55
CA GLN A 385 3.81 -20.10 12.25
C GLN A 385 3.33 -18.71 12.66
N ARG A 386 2.08 -18.48 12.40
CA ARG A 386 1.33 -17.34 12.95
C ARG A 386 1.36 -17.40 14.47
N ASP A 387 1.67 -16.29 15.13
CA ASP A 387 1.54 -16.20 16.57
C ASP A 387 0.06 -16.10 17.00
N ASN A 388 -0.20 -16.30 18.31
CA ASN A 388 -1.54 -16.32 18.88
C ASN A 388 -2.20 -14.93 18.97
N HIS A 389 -1.49 -13.86 18.65
CA HIS A 389 -1.99 -12.49 18.65
C HIS A 389 -2.30 -11.98 17.24
N THR A 390 -2.01 -12.78 16.22
CA THR A 390 -2.25 -12.41 14.82
C THR A 390 -3.74 -12.57 14.48
N ILE A 391 -4.31 -11.53 13.91
CA ILE A 391 -5.61 -11.58 13.24
C ILE A 391 -5.35 -11.91 11.77
N GLY A 392 -5.83 -13.07 11.33
CA GLY A 392 -5.61 -13.59 9.99
C GLY A 392 -5.52 -15.10 9.95
N ASN A 393 -5.32 -15.65 8.75
CA ASN A 393 -5.09 -17.06 8.52
C ASN A 393 -3.79 -17.27 7.70
N GLY A 394 -3.41 -18.50 7.42
CA GLY A 394 -2.17 -18.81 6.70
C GLY A 394 -0.92 -18.85 7.60
N ASN A 395 0.24 -19.10 6.97
CA ASN A 395 1.54 -19.26 7.64
C ASN A 395 2.38 -17.99 7.50
N HIS A 396 1.77 -16.84 7.80
CA HIS A 396 2.41 -15.53 7.71
C HIS A 396 2.66 -14.99 9.10
N TYR A 397 3.76 -14.28 9.29
CA TYR A 397 4.04 -13.58 10.54
C TYR A 397 4.70 -12.22 10.30
N GLU A 398 4.51 -11.31 11.25
CA GLU A 398 5.20 -10.02 11.26
C GLU A 398 6.56 -10.17 11.93
N GLU A 399 7.63 -9.94 11.17
CA GLU A 399 8.99 -9.99 11.70
C GLU A 399 9.23 -8.81 12.65
N PHE A 400 8.85 -7.61 12.23
CA PHE A 400 8.81 -6.40 13.04
C PHE A 400 7.92 -5.34 12.40
N ARG A 401 7.59 -4.30 13.17
CA ARG A 401 7.01 -3.06 12.64
C ARG A 401 7.82 -1.85 13.07
N VAL A 402 7.74 -0.78 12.29
CA VAL A 402 8.32 0.52 12.63
C VAL A 402 7.18 1.54 12.71
N ILE A 403 7.21 2.40 13.74
CA ILE A 403 6.17 3.38 14.05
C ILE A 403 6.75 4.78 13.86
N PHE A 404 6.09 5.58 13.03
CA PHE A 404 6.44 6.97 12.70
C PHE A 404 5.34 7.91 13.18
N TRP A 405 5.18 8.09 14.48
CA TRP A 405 4.19 9.02 15.03
C TRP A 405 4.72 10.44 15.13
N LYS A 406 3.82 11.44 14.92
CA LYS A 406 4.17 12.87 14.82
C LYS A 406 4.94 13.39 16.03
N ASN A 407 4.57 12.95 17.23
CA ASN A 407 5.13 13.45 18.50
C ASN A 407 6.31 12.61 19.01
N GLU A 408 6.66 11.52 18.31
CA GLU A 408 7.84 10.74 18.67
C GLU A 408 9.09 11.36 18.03
N PRO A 409 10.12 11.70 18.83
CA PRO A 409 11.34 12.33 18.31
C PRO A 409 12.16 11.40 17.41
N GLN A 410 11.99 10.10 17.59
CA GLN A 410 12.61 9.05 16.79
C GLN A 410 11.55 7.97 16.48
N PRO A 411 11.61 7.33 15.31
CA PRO A 411 10.78 6.17 15.02
C PRO A 411 11.00 5.07 16.05
N LEU A 412 9.92 4.36 16.40
CA LEU A 412 9.98 3.22 17.30
C LEU A 412 9.94 1.93 16.52
N VAL A 413 10.76 0.96 16.89
CA VAL A 413 10.73 -0.42 16.37
C VAL A 413 10.03 -1.30 17.40
N TRP A 414 9.07 -2.12 16.92
CA TRP A 414 8.33 -3.05 17.76
C TRP A 414 8.40 -4.47 17.23
#